data_b739701329122c5b7b78e39fc1db007f
#
_entry.id   b739701329122c5b7b78e39fc1db007f
#
_cell.length_a   1.000
_cell.length_b   1.000
_cell.length_c   1.000
_cell.angle_alpha   90.00
_cell.angle_beta   90.00
_cell.angle_gamma   90.00
#
_symmetry.space_group_name_H-M   'P 1'
#
loop_
_entity.id
_entity.type
_entity.pdbx_description
1 polymer ?
#
loop_
_entity_poly.entity_id
_entity_poly.type
_entity_poly.pdbx_seq_one_letter_code
_entity_poly.pdbx_strand_id
1 'polypeptide(L)'
;KRYAEIIAKETDGSLMDFKEVTVEKMSEFDVVVYGGGIYAGMVNGLKKAKEMFGMSSAKYFIAFATGGTPNEATTEIDEVWNHNLSAEELESIPHFYMQGGLCYEKMSFANKAIMKMMSKILAKKKDKDSTEEGFAQAIKSSYDISSEEYAKPLIDYLRNGLQKEK
;
A
#
# COMPACT_ATOMS: atom_id res chain seq x y z
N LYS A 1 -3.46 7.32 4.07
CA LYS A 1 -3.62 8.14 5.29
C LYS A 1 -4.43 7.40 6.35
N ARG A 2 -5.71 7.01 6.10
CA ARG A 2 -6.60 6.36 7.09
C ARG A 2 -5.95 5.13 7.76
N TYR A 3 -5.38 4.18 7.00
CA TYR A 3 -4.70 3.02 7.58
C TYR A 3 -3.50 3.39 8.45
N ALA A 4 -2.70 4.36 8.02
CA ALA A 4 -1.57 4.83 8.81
C ALA A 4 -2.02 5.46 10.14
N GLU A 5 -3.15 6.17 10.16
CA GLU A 5 -3.76 6.71 11.38
C GLU A 5 -4.23 5.58 12.32
N ILE A 6 -4.87 4.53 11.78
CA ILE A 6 -5.31 3.36 12.55
C ILE A 6 -4.10 2.63 13.14
N ILE A 7 -3.08 2.33 12.32
CA ILE A 7 -1.89 1.61 12.75
C ILE A 7 -1.16 2.41 13.83
N ALA A 8 -0.92 3.70 13.62
CA ALA A 8 -0.24 4.55 14.60
C ALA A 8 -0.99 4.59 15.95
N LYS A 9 -2.31 4.73 15.91
CA LYS A 9 -3.14 4.71 17.13
C LYS A 9 -3.05 3.38 17.88
N GLU A 10 -3.12 2.26 17.16
CA GLU A 10 -3.15 0.92 17.75
C GLU A 10 -1.78 0.44 18.25
N THR A 11 -0.70 1.11 17.84
CA THR A 11 0.68 0.74 18.19
C THR A 11 1.45 1.84 18.94
N ASP A 12 0.76 2.91 19.35
CA ASP A 12 1.37 4.11 19.93
C ASP A 12 2.51 4.69 19.08
N GLY A 13 2.39 4.52 17.75
CA GLY A 13 3.39 4.92 16.77
C GLY A 13 3.28 6.40 16.38
N SER A 14 4.41 7.00 16.01
CA SER A 14 4.45 8.35 15.45
C SER A 14 4.05 8.36 13.98
N LEU A 15 3.07 9.17 13.61
CA LEU A 15 2.62 9.32 12.22
C LEU A 15 3.23 10.58 11.59
N MET A 16 3.85 10.41 10.43
CA MET A 16 4.46 11.51 9.67
C MET A 16 4.06 11.47 8.19
N ASP A 17 3.94 12.63 7.56
CA ASP A 17 3.86 12.70 6.09
C ASP A 17 5.24 12.37 5.51
N PHE A 18 5.30 11.46 4.57
CA PHE A 18 6.57 11.03 3.96
C PHE A 18 7.36 12.17 3.31
N LYS A 19 6.70 13.25 2.92
CA LYS A 19 7.36 14.44 2.35
C LYS A 19 8.21 15.19 3.38
N GLU A 20 7.91 15.01 4.67
CA GLU A 20 8.57 15.69 5.79
C GLU A 20 9.61 14.78 6.47
N VAL A 21 9.67 13.50 6.07
CA VAL A 21 10.63 12.54 6.65
C VAL A 21 12.01 12.74 6.02
N THR A 22 13.03 12.83 6.88
CA THR A 22 14.45 12.79 6.51
C THR A 22 15.09 11.49 7.02
N VAL A 23 16.32 11.19 6.59
CA VAL A 23 17.10 10.04 7.07
C VAL A 23 17.37 10.16 8.56
N GLU A 24 17.71 11.37 9.04
CA GLU A 24 17.95 11.66 10.46
C GLU A 24 16.68 11.41 11.28
N LYS A 25 15.53 11.86 10.77
CA LYS A 25 14.25 11.65 11.44
C LYS A 25 13.88 10.17 11.50
N MET A 26 14.15 9.43 10.43
CA MET A 26 13.94 7.98 10.37
C MET A 26 14.84 7.25 11.38
N SER A 27 16.06 7.75 11.59
CA SER A 27 17.04 7.20 12.51
C SER A 27 16.70 7.38 14.01
N GLU A 28 15.68 8.17 14.32
CA GLU A 28 15.16 8.31 15.70
C GLU A 28 14.30 7.11 16.13
N PHE A 29 13.97 6.21 15.20
CA PHE A 29 13.08 5.07 15.44
C PHE A 29 13.76 3.74 15.14
N ASP A 30 13.49 2.72 15.95
CA ASP A 30 13.93 1.36 15.68
C ASP A 30 13.11 0.71 14.55
N VAL A 31 11.84 1.04 14.45
CA VAL A 31 10.88 0.43 13.51
C VAL A 31 10.27 1.50 12.62
N VAL A 32 10.37 1.28 11.32
CA VAL A 32 9.79 2.15 10.30
C VAL A 32 8.72 1.37 9.54
N VAL A 33 7.49 1.88 9.57
CA VAL A 33 6.38 1.35 8.78
C VAL A 33 6.06 2.32 7.64
N TYR A 34 6.31 1.89 6.42
CA TYR A 34 6.00 2.68 5.23
C TYR A 34 4.68 2.25 4.60
N GLY A 35 3.79 3.20 4.31
CA GLY A 35 2.52 2.95 3.66
C GLY A 35 2.34 3.74 2.37
N GLY A 36 2.07 3.08 1.27
CA GLY A 36 1.87 3.69 -0.04
C GLY A 36 0.60 3.22 -0.76
N GLY A 37 -0.01 4.11 -1.55
CA GLY A 37 -1.06 3.72 -2.49
C GLY A 37 -0.46 3.08 -3.74
N ILE A 38 -1.14 2.09 -4.30
CA ILE A 38 -0.74 1.47 -5.58
C ILE A 38 -1.21 2.35 -6.73
N TYR A 39 -0.28 2.61 -7.65
CA TYR A 39 -0.53 3.28 -8.91
C TYR A 39 0.21 2.57 -10.04
N ALA A 40 -0.52 2.11 -11.04
CA ALA A 40 0.02 1.36 -12.18
C ALA A 40 0.95 0.19 -11.76
N GLY A 41 0.54 -0.59 -10.76
CA GLY A 41 1.31 -1.72 -10.23
C GLY A 41 2.45 -1.33 -9.27
N MET A 42 2.74 -0.04 -9.11
CA MET A 42 3.82 0.45 -8.25
C MET A 42 3.27 0.98 -6.93
N VAL A 43 3.90 0.65 -5.82
CA VAL A 43 3.63 1.26 -4.51
C VAL A 43 4.32 2.61 -4.46
N ASN A 44 3.52 3.66 -4.48
CA ASN A 44 4.02 5.02 -4.62
C ASN A 44 4.99 5.39 -3.48
N GLY A 45 6.21 5.81 -3.84
CA GLY A 45 7.25 6.26 -2.91
C GLY A 45 8.03 5.14 -2.20
N LEU A 46 7.67 3.86 -2.35
CA LEU A 46 8.33 2.74 -1.66
C LEU A 46 9.84 2.68 -1.97
N LYS A 47 10.23 2.83 -3.22
CA LYS A 47 11.64 2.82 -3.62
C LYS A 47 12.45 3.85 -2.81
N LYS A 48 11.98 5.10 -2.77
CA LYS A 48 12.65 6.16 -2.01
C LYS A 48 12.66 5.87 -0.49
N ALA A 49 11.58 5.30 0.04
CA ALA A 49 11.52 4.94 1.46
C ALA A 49 12.56 3.86 1.82
N LYS A 50 12.73 2.84 0.97
CA LYS A 50 13.78 1.82 1.14
C LYS A 50 15.20 2.42 1.06
N GLU A 51 15.44 3.30 0.10
CA GLU A 51 16.73 3.99 -0.02
C GLU A 51 17.04 4.81 1.25
N MET A 52 16.07 5.56 1.77
CA MET A 52 16.22 6.33 3.00
C MET A 52 16.43 5.44 4.22
N PHE A 53 15.68 4.33 4.31
CA PHE A 53 15.86 3.35 5.37
C PHE A 53 17.27 2.77 5.37
N GLY A 54 17.80 2.38 4.21
CA GLY A 54 19.16 1.86 4.07
C GLY A 54 20.27 2.85 4.46
N MET A 55 19.95 4.16 4.52
CA MET A 55 20.87 5.21 5.01
C MET A 55 20.63 5.57 6.48
N SER A 56 19.58 5.08 7.10
CA SER A 56 19.21 5.34 8.49
C SER A 56 19.80 4.31 9.44
N SER A 57 19.72 4.58 10.75
CA SER A 57 20.06 3.62 11.82
C SER A 57 18.85 2.81 12.32
N ALA A 58 17.69 2.94 11.68
CA ALA A 58 16.52 2.14 11.99
C ALA A 58 16.78 0.65 11.70
N LYS A 59 16.18 -0.23 12.50
CA LYS A 59 16.50 -1.67 12.47
C LYS A 59 15.52 -2.48 11.62
N TYR A 60 14.25 -2.09 11.62
CA TYR A 60 13.18 -2.84 10.98
C TYR A 60 12.41 -1.96 10.00
N PHE A 61 12.28 -2.44 8.78
CA PHE A 61 11.46 -1.81 7.75
C PHE A 61 10.29 -2.70 7.40
N ILE A 62 9.09 -2.17 7.51
CA ILE A 62 7.85 -2.88 7.17
C ILE A 62 7.10 -2.04 6.14
N ALA A 63 6.55 -2.68 5.13
CA ALA A 63 5.79 -1.99 4.09
C ALA A 63 4.30 -2.39 4.11
N PHE A 64 3.42 -1.44 3.81
CA PHE A 64 2.07 -1.79 3.40
C PHE A 64 1.64 -1.03 2.16
N ALA A 65 0.85 -1.70 1.33
CA ALA A 65 0.28 -1.11 0.13
C ALA A 65 -1.24 -1.01 0.26
N THR A 66 -1.82 0.02 -0.35
CA THR A 66 -3.28 0.15 -0.44
C THR A 66 -3.72 0.30 -1.88
N GLY A 67 -4.79 -0.39 -2.25
CA GLY A 67 -5.33 -0.36 -3.61
C GLY A 67 -6.80 -0.76 -3.67
N GLY A 68 -7.35 -0.79 -4.86
CA GLY A 68 -8.73 -1.21 -5.11
C GLY A 68 -8.91 -2.72 -5.33
N THR A 69 -7.81 -3.48 -5.40
CA THR A 69 -7.84 -4.93 -5.55
C THR A 69 -8.46 -5.58 -4.31
N PRO A 70 -9.40 -6.53 -4.44
CA PRO A 70 -9.91 -7.27 -3.28
C PRO A 70 -8.79 -7.99 -2.52
N ASN A 71 -8.89 -8.04 -1.18
CA ASN A 71 -7.89 -8.74 -0.36
C ASN A 71 -7.80 -10.25 -0.66
N GLU A 72 -8.87 -10.81 -1.22
CA GLU A 72 -8.96 -12.22 -1.63
C GLU A 72 -8.21 -12.50 -2.94
N ALA A 73 -7.90 -11.47 -3.72
CA ALA A 73 -7.16 -11.56 -4.98
C ALA A 73 -5.65 -11.63 -4.71
N THR A 74 -5.22 -12.72 -4.08
CA THR A 74 -3.84 -12.88 -3.59
C THR A 74 -2.82 -12.90 -4.71
N THR A 75 -3.14 -13.51 -5.85
CA THR A 75 -2.24 -13.56 -7.02
C THR A 75 -1.90 -12.15 -7.54
N GLU A 76 -2.90 -11.30 -7.69
CA GLU A 76 -2.71 -9.91 -8.16
C GLU A 76 -1.95 -9.07 -7.12
N ILE A 77 -2.18 -9.33 -5.84
CA ILE A 77 -1.44 -8.68 -4.75
C ILE A 77 0.02 -9.12 -4.75
N ASP A 78 0.29 -10.42 -4.91
CA ASP A 78 1.64 -10.97 -5.02
C ASP A 78 2.38 -10.40 -6.23
N GLU A 79 1.71 -10.23 -7.38
CA GLU A 79 2.29 -9.57 -8.55
C GLU A 79 2.69 -8.11 -8.25
N VAL A 80 1.89 -7.37 -7.49
CA VAL A 80 2.28 -6.01 -7.05
C VAL A 80 3.56 -6.07 -6.23
N TRP A 81 3.66 -6.97 -5.25
CA TRP A 81 4.86 -7.06 -4.41
C TRP A 81 6.08 -7.51 -5.22
N ASN A 82 5.93 -8.47 -6.13
CA ASN A 82 6.98 -8.91 -7.04
C ASN A 82 7.51 -7.80 -7.97
N HIS A 83 6.68 -6.81 -8.31
CA HIS A 83 7.11 -5.64 -9.08
C HIS A 83 7.81 -4.56 -8.23
N ASN A 84 7.62 -4.57 -6.92
CA ASN A 84 8.07 -3.50 -6.03
C ASN A 84 9.24 -3.90 -5.11
N LEU A 85 9.43 -5.20 -4.89
CA LEU A 85 10.48 -5.76 -4.05
C LEU A 85 11.32 -6.75 -4.87
N SER A 86 12.62 -6.81 -4.59
CA SER A 86 13.48 -7.88 -5.11
C SER A 86 13.19 -9.21 -4.40
N ALA A 87 13.72 -10.33 -4.91
CA ALA A 87 13.55 -11.64 -4.27
C ALA A 87 14.08 -11.64 -2.82
N GLU A 88 15.21 -10.99 -2.57
CA GLU A 88 15.79 -10.86 -1.22
C GLU A 88 14.94 -9.97 -0.32
N GLU A 89 14.36 -8.89 -0.88
CA GLU A 89 13.48 -7.99 -0.14
C GLU A 89 12.12 -8.63 0.19
N LEU A 90 11.60 -9.50 -0.69
CA LEU A 90 10.38 -10.27 -0.42
C LEU A 90 10.52 -11.19 0.78
N GLU A 91 11.73 -11.73 0.99
CA GLU A 91 12.03 -12.59 2.14
C GLU A 91 12.30 -11.79 3.43
N SER A 92 12.89 -10.58 3.29
CA SER A 92 13.40 -9.81 4.44
C SER A 92 12.50 -8.66 4.88
N ILE A 93 11.63 -8.13 4.02
CA ILE A 93 10.73 -7.02 4.32
C ILE A 93 9.32 -7.55 4.54
N PRO A 94 8.81 -7.55 5.78
CA PRO A 94 7.41 -7.83 6.03
C PRO A 94 6.53 -6.84 5.27
N HIS A 95 5.60 -7.38 4.48
CA HIS A 95 4.78 -6.55 3.61
C HIS A 95 3.31 -6.98 3.66
N PHE A 96 2.42 -5.99 3.64
CA PHE A 96 1.00 -6.17 3.86
C PHE A 96 0.19 -5.42 2.82
N TYR A 97 -0.94 -5.98 2.44
CA TYR A 97 -1.89 -5.30 1.58
C TYR A 97 -3.18 -4.99 2.34
N MET A 98 -3.73 -3.81 2.08
CA MET A 98 -4.97 -3.35 2.70
C MET A 98 -5.88 -2.80 1.62
N GLN A 99 -6.99 -3.46 1.39
CA GLN A 99 -7.98 -3.00 0.43
C GLN A 99 -8.49 -1.62 0.83
N GLY A 100 -8.55 -0.74 -0.15
CA GLY A 100 -8.98 0.65 0.01
C GLY A 100 -10.04 1.00 -1.01
N GLY A 101 -10.01 2.24 -1.43
CA GLY A 101 -10.97 2.74 -2.39
C GLY A 101 -10.34 3.60 -3.45
N LEU A 102 -11.20 4.19 -4.25
CA LEU A 102 -10.87 5.11 -5.32
C LEU A 102 -11.42 6.49 -4.98
N CYS A 103 -10.61 7.54 -5.08
CA CYS A 103 -11.03 8.90 -4.80
C CYS A 103 -10.70 9.80 -5.97
N TYR A 104 -11.65 9.97 -6.89
CA TYR A 104 -11.49 10.82 -8.07
C TYR A 104 -11.21 12.29 -7.73
N GLU A 105 -11.79 12.78 -6.63
CA GLU A 105 -11.65 14.17 -6.21
C GLU A 105 -10.19 14.54 -5.93
N LYS A 106 -9.43 13.58 -5.40
CA LYS A 106 -8.00 13.73 -5.05
C LYS A 106 -7.04 13.36 -6.17
N MET A 107 -7.54 12.82 -7.29
CA MET A 107 -6.70 12.45 -8.42
C MET A 107 -6.23 13.65 -9.20
N SER A 108 -5.00 13.59 -9.71
CA SER A 108 -4.49 14.52 -10.72
C SER A 108 -5.29 14.41 -12.03
N PHE A 109 -5.23 15.43 -12.87
CA PHE A 109 -5.86 15.39 -14.21
C PHE A 109 -5.35 14.22 -15.06
N ALA A 110 -4.04 13.91 -14.99
CA ALA A 110 -3.44 12.81 -15.72
C ALA A 110 -4.02 11.45 -15.25
N ASN A 111 -4.13 11.24 -13.94
CA ASN A 111 -4.69 10.03 -13.37
C ASN A 111 -6.17 9.85 -13.72
N LYS A 112 -6.95 10.93 -13.66
CA LYS A 112 -8.35 10.92 -14.13
C LYS A 112 -8.48 10.54 -15.61
N ALA A 113 -7.57 11.03 -16.45
CA ALA A 113 -7.55 10.69 -17.87
C ALA A 113 -7.24 9.20 -18.09
N ILE A 114 -6.28 8.64 -17.37
CA ILE A 114 -5.93 7.21 -17.42
C ILE A 114 -7.11 6.37 -16.96
N MET A 115 -7.75 6.68 -15.84
CA MET A 115 -8.92 5.95 -15.35
C MET A 115 -10.07 5.99 -16.33
N LYS A 116 -10.31 7.15 -16.95
CA LYS A 116 -11.32 7.31 -18.00
C LYS A 116 -11.00 6.49 -19.26
N MET A 117 -9.74 6.39 -19.64
CA MET A 117 -9.30 5.55 -20.74
C MET A 117 -9.50 4.06 -20.41
N MET A 118 -9.10 3.61 -19.22
CA MET A 118 -9.31 2.23 -18.75
C MET A 118 -10.81 1.88 -18.71
N SER A 119 -11.65 2.77 -18.20
CA SER A 119 -13.11 2.58 -18.22
C SER A 119 -13.66 2.36 -19.64
N LYS A 120 -13.15 3.11 -20.64
CA LYS A 120 -13.54 2.93 -22.05
C LYS A 120 -13.04 1.62 -22.64
N ILE A 121 -11.81 1.18 -22.31
CA ILE A 121 -11.23 -0.09 -22.76
C ILE A 121 -12.07 -1.25 -22.20
N LEU A 122 -12.31 -1.23 -20.89
CA LEU A 122 -13.12 -2.25 -20.22
C LEU A 122 -14.56 -2.27 -20.72
N ALA A 123 -15.15 -1.11 -21.03
CA ALA A 123 -16.50 -1.05 -21.58
C ALA A 123 -16.61 -1.75 -22.97
N LYS A 124 -15.54 -1.74 -23.76
CA LYS A 124 -15.48 -2.36 -25.10
C LYS A 124 -15.10 -3.84 -25.08
N LYS A 125 -14.52 -4.35 -24.00
CA LYS A 125 -14.14 -5.76 -23.88
C LYS A 125 -15.40 -6.62 -23.75
N LYS A 126 -15.57 -7.59 -24.67
CA LYS A 126 -16.77 -8.45 -24.73
C LYS A 126 -16.72 -9.60 -23.73
N ASP A 127 -15.53 -10.18 -23.52
CA ASP A 127 -15.31 -11.31 -22.60
C ASP A 127 -14.55 -10.79 -21.37
N LYS A 128 -15.29 -10.30 -20.39
CA LYS A 128 -14.75 -9.88 -19.10
C LYS A 128 -14.87 -11.03 -18.11
N ASP A 129 -13.83 -11.25 -17.34
CA ASP A 129 -13.97 -12.06 -16.15
C ASP A 129 -14.70 -11.28 -15.02
N SER A 130 -15.05 -11.98 -13.94
CA SER A 130 -15.79 -11.40 -12.81
C SER A 130 -15.03 -10.25 -12.13
N THR A 131 -13.71 -10.32 -12.11
CA THR A 131 -12.83 -9.29 -11.54
C THR A 131 -12.84 -8.04 -12.41
N GLU A 132 -12.73 -8.20 -13.73
CA GLU A 132 -12.78 -7.10 -14.69
C GLU A 132 -14.17 -6.43 -14.73
N GLU A 133 -15.25 -7.20 -14.56
CA GLU A 133 -16.62 -6.63 -14.45
C GLU A 133 -16.76 -5.81 -13.17
N GLY A 134 -16.33 -6.32 -12.04
CA GLY A 134 -16.33 -5.62 -10.76
C GLY A 134 -15.51 -4.33 -10.83
N PHE A 135 -14.31 -4.40 -11.39
CA PHE A 135 -13.45 -3.24 -11.59
C PHE A 135 -14.05 -2.22 -12.55
N ALA A 136 -14.64 -2.66 -13.67
CA ALA A 136 -15.31 -1.77 -14.63
C ALA A 136 -16.50 -1.01 -14.03
N GLN A 137 -17.15 -1.56 -13.02
CA GLN A 137 -18.20 -0.87 -12.24
C GLN A 137 -17.59 0.07 -11.22
N ALA A 138 -16.60 -0.40 -10.47
CA ALA A 138 -15.95 0.35 -9.38
C ALA A 138 -15.27 1.64 -9.88
N ILE A 139 -14.61 1.62 -11.05
CA ILE A 139 -13.90 2.78 -11.59
C ILE A 139 -14.81 3.91 -12.14
N LYS A 140 -16.11 3.80 -12.03
CA LYS A 140 -17.05 4.84 -12.50
C LYS A 140 -17.24 5.98 -11.51
N SER A 141 -17.00 5.73 -10.24
CA SER A 141 -17.20 6.69 -9.15
C SER A 141 -16.20 6.51 -8.03
N SER A 142 -16.09 7.51 -7.15
CA SER A 142 -15.32 7.37 -5.91
C SER A 142 -16.01 6.39 -4.97
N TYR A 143 -15.22 5.55 -4.30
CA TYR A 143 -15.68 4.65 -3.25
C TYR A 143 -14.59 4.46 -2.20
N ASP A 144 -14.98 4.14 -0.97
CA ASP A 144 -14.09 3.79 0.12
C ASP A 144 -14.65 2.54 0.81
N ILE A 145 -13.94 1.44 0.66
CA ILE A 145 -14.24 0.14 1.28
C ILE A 145 -13.16 -0.26 2.27
N SER A 146 -12.36 0.71 2.73
CA SER A 146 -11.34 0.46 3.75
C SER A 146 -11.98 0.02 5.06
N SER A 147 -11.41 -1.02 5.68
CA SER A 147 -11.84 -1.59 6.96
C SER A 147 -10.66 -1.70 7.92
N GLU A 148 -10.89 -1.49 9.20
CA GLU A 148 -9.87 -1.71 10.24
C GLU A 148 -9.39 -3.16 10.28
N GLU A 149 -10.26 -4.11 9.88
CA GLU A 149 -9.92 -5.54 9.76
C GLU A 149 -8.71 -5.77 8.85
N TYR A 150 -8.59 -5.00 7.77
CA TYR A 150 -7.46 -5.14 6.85
C TYR A 150 -6.12 -4.67 7.43
N ALA A 151 -6.14 -3.85 8.48
CA ALA A 151 -4.93 -3.42 9.19
C ALA A 151 -4.49 -4.39 10.29
N LYS A 152 -5.38 -5.26 10.76
CA LYS A 152 -5.10 -6.20 11.87
C LYS A 152 -3.84 -7.04 11.65
N PRO A 153 -3.59 -7.68 10.49
CA PRO A 153 -2.40 -8.50 10.30
C PRO A 153 -1.10 -7.73 10.55
N LEU A 154 -1.01 -6.48 10.08
CA LEU A 154 0.15 -5.63 10.33
C LEU A 154 0.24 -5.20 11.80
N ILE A 155 -0.87 -4.83 12.43
CA ILE A 155 -0.90 -4.45 13.84
C ILE A 155 -0.46 -5.62 14.72
N ASP A 156 -0.95 -6.82 14.45
CA ASP A 156 -0.58 -8.02 15.19
C ASP A 156 0.91 -8.38 14.97
N TYR A 157 1.42 -8.18 13.76
CA TYR A 157 2.85 -8.34 13.48
C TYR A 157 3.70 -7.34 14.30
N LEU A 158 3.33 -6.07 14.35
CA LEU A 158 4.05 -5.06 15.12
C LEU A 158 4.03 -5.34 16.62
N ARG A 159 2.92 -5.88 17.15
CA ARG A 159 2.77 -6.20 18.57
C ARG A 159 3.50 -7.48 18.99
N ASN A 160 3.54 -8.49 18.12
CA ASN A 160 3.94 -9.84 18.49
C ASN A 160 5.08 -10.42 17.63
N GLY A 161 5.22 -9.96 16.38
CA GLY A 161 6.17 -10.50 15.40
C GLY A 161 7.61 -10.08 15.65
N LEU A 162 7.82 -8.80 15.93
CA LEU A 162 9.16 -8.23 16.19
C LEU A 162 9.87 -8.81 17.43
N GLN A 163 9.13 -9.49 18.31
CA GLN A 163 9.71 -10.11 19.51
C GLN A 163 10.30 -11.50 19.25
N LYS A 164 10.01 -12.12 18.10
CA LYS A 164 10.47 -13.48 17.77
C LYS A 164 11.82 -13.52 17.03
N GLU A 165 12.33 -12.37 16.61
CA GLU A 165 13.60 -12.24 15.88
C GLU A 165 14.79 -11.84 16.78
N LYS A 166 14.65 -12.05 18.08
CA LYS A 166 15.73 -11.80 19.08
C LYS A 166 16.44 -13.10 19.42
#